data_0c02399bcf50e2fba31b61d896c3ec33
#
_entry.id   0c02399bcf50e2fba31b61d896c3ec33
#
_cell.length_a   1.000
_cell.length_b   1.000
_cell.length_c   1.000
_cell.angle_alpha   90.00
_cell.angle_beta   90.00
_cell.angle_gamma   90.00
#
_symmetry.space_group_name_H-M   'P 1'
#
loop_
_entity.id
_entity.type
_entity.pdbx_description
1 polymer ?
#
loop_
_entity_poly.entity_id
_entity_poly.type
_entity_poly.pdbx_seq_one_letter_code
_entity_poly.pdbx_strand_id
1 'polypeptide(L)' 'NVTEATVGNLTYSGFKGTVAGAGSFVSVGAVGDERKLINVAAGNISATSTEAINGSQLYAVX' A
#
# COMPACT_ATOMS: atom_id res chain seq x y z
N ASN A 1 -1.91 5.76 -11.05
CA ASN A 1 -1.95 6.36 -9.70
C ASN A 1 -3.16 5.88 -8.93
N VAL A 2 -2.92 5.48 -7.70
CA VAL A 2 -3.98 4.98 -6.85
C VAL A 2 -4.30 6.05 -5.81
N THR A 3 -5.47 6.67 -5.94
CA THR A 3 -5.89 7.72 -5.01
C THR A 3 -7.13 7.34 -4.22
N GLU A 4 -7.77 6.24 -4.58
CA GLU A 4 -8.97 5.79 -3.88
C GLU A 4 -9.15 4.31 -4.11
N ALA A 5 -9.99 3.69 -3.28
CA ALA A 5 -10.34 2.29 -3.40
C ALA A 5 -11.80 2.11 -3.04
N THR A 6 -12.48 1.22 -3.74
CA THR A 6 -13.88 0.91 -3.47
C THR A 6 -14.00 -0.56 -3.09
N VAL A 7 -14.63 -0.82 -1.94
CA VAL A 7 -14.86 -2.18 -1.46
C VAL A 7 -16.36 -2.29 -1.19
N GLY A 8 -17.04 -3.09 -2.01
CA GLY A 8 -18.49 -3.17 -1.94
C GLY A 8 -19.12 -1.82 -2.24
N ASN A 9 -19.84 -1.26 -1.26
CA ASN A 9 -20.48 0.05 -1.41
C ASN A 9 -19.66 1.17 -0.80
N LEU A 10 -18.44 0.87 -0.28
CA LEU A 10 -17.62 1.85 0.39
C LEU A 10 -16.46 2.27 -0.50
N THR A 11 -16.25 3.58 -0.60
CA THR A 11 -15.15 4.13 -1.34
C THR A 11 -14.24 4.90 -0.38
N TYR A 12 -12.97 4.54 -0.40
CA TYR A 12 -11.96 5.19 0.42
C TYR A 12 -11.11 6.05 -0.50
N SER A 13 -10.85 7.27 -0.12
CA SER A 13 -10.16 8.23 -0.99
C SER A 13 -9.18 9.09 -0.21
N GLY A 14 -8.53 10.00 -0.90
CA GLY A 14 -7.55 10.88 -0.28
C GLY A 14 -6.22 10.22 -0.08
N PHE A 15 -5.92 9.18 -0.85
CA PHE A 15 -4.63 8.49 -0.75
C PHE A 15 -3.50 9.41 -1.15
N LYS A 16 -2.41 9.38 -0.37
CA LYS A 16 -1.22 10.18 -0.63
C LYS A 16 -0.18 9.36 -1.36
N GLY A 17 0.81 10.03 -1.94
CA GLY A 17 1.92 9.36 -2.54
C GLY A 17 1.65 8.80 -3.92
N THR A 18 1.02 9.58 -4.78
CA THR A 18 0.84 9.15 -6.17
C THR A 18 2.20 9.11 -6.87
N VAL A 19 2.34 8.22 -7.85
CA VAL A 19 3.62 8.09 -8.55
C VAL A 19 3.95 9.36 -9.31
N ALA A 20 5.24 9.69 -9.34
CA ALA A 20 5.70 10.92 -10.00
C ALA A 20 5.66 10.80 -11.51
N GLY A 21 5.78 9.59 -12.05
CA GLY A 21 5.77 9.40 -13.48
C GLY A 21 5.76 7.93 -13.85
N ALA A 22 5.66 7.67 -15.14
CA ALA A 22 5.64 6.30 -15.63
C ALA A 22 6.94 5.58 -15.26
N GLY A 23 6.83 4.35 -14.79
CA GLY A 23 7.99 3.57 -14.41
C GLY A 23 8.58 3.91 -13.06
N SER A 24 7.91 4.78 -12.30
CA SER A 24 8.39 5.15 -10.96
C SER A 24 7.91 4.14 -9.94
N PHE A 25 8.47 2.95 -9.99
CA PHE A 25 8.11 1.90 -9.03
C PHE A 25 9.30 0.97 -8.82
N VAL A 26 9.24 0.23 -7.73
CA VAL A 26 10.21 -0.80 -7.42
C VAL A 26 9.50 -2.14 -7.56
N SER A 27 10.04 -3.02 -8.38
CA SER A 27 9.49 -4.35 -8.58
C SER A 27 10.35 -5.37 -7.84
N VAL A 28 9.70 -6.25 -7.08
CA VAL A 28 10.42 -7.31 -6.36
C VAL A 28 10.18 -8.67 -6.98
N GLY A 29 9.51 -8.72 -8.10
CA GLY A 29 9.25 -9.99 -8.76
C GLY A 29 8.76 -9.77 -10.16
N ALA A 30 7.91 -10.67 -10.63
CA ALA A 30 7.33 -10.59 -11.96
C ALA A 30 5.88 -11.03 -11.87
N VAL A 31 5.10 -10.69 -12.88
CA VAL A 31 3.72 -11.14 -12.94
C VAL A 31 3.69 -12.67 -12.93
N GLY A 32 2.97 -13.24 -11.98
CA GLY A 32 2.94 -14.68 -11.78
C GLY A 32 4.05 -15.20 -10.88
N ASP A 33 5.02 -14.35 -10.57
CA ASP A 33 6.14 -14.71 -9.68
C ASP A 33 6.36 -13.59 -8.67
N GLU A 34 5.29 -13.13 -8.07
CA GLU A 34 5.36 -12.08 -7.04
C GLU A 34 6.08 -12.60 -5.80
N ARG A 35 6.78 -11.72 -5.11
CA ARG A 35 7.55 -12.07 -3.92
C ARG A 35 7.00 -11.35 -2.70
N LYS A 36 7.13 -11.98 -1.54
CA LYS A 36 6.80 -11.35 -0.27
C LYS A 36 7.93 -10.43 0.17
N LEU A 37 7.57 -9.35 0.85
CA LEU A 37 8.52 -8.62 1.67
C LEU A 37 8.24 -9.02 3.11
N ILE A 38 9.21 -9.64 3.77
CA ILE A 38 9.04 -10.08 5.15
C ILE A 38 9.96 -9.28 6.05
N ASN A 39 9.67 -9.32 7.35
CA ASN A 39 10.45 -8.59 8.37
C ASN A 39 10.38 -7.09 8.15
N VAL A 40 9.19 -6.63 7.75
CA VAL A 40 8.91 -5.21 7.55
C VAL A 40 8.39 -4.64 8.86
N ALA A 41 9.03 -3.59 9.36
CA ALA A 41 8.59 -2.94 10.59
C ALA A 41 7.22 -2.30 10.38
N ALA A 42 6.47 -2.15 11.47
CA ALA A 42 5.19 -1.46 11.41
C ALA A 42 5.39 -0.02 10.96
N GLY A 43 4.57 0.44 10.05
CA GLY A 43 4.66 1.80 9.54
C GLY A 43 3.73 2.75 10.28
N ASN A 44 4.01 4.03 10.18
CA ASN A 44 3.14 5.06 10.75
C ASN A 44 1.79 5.05 10.05
N ILE A 45 0.74 5.13 10.84
CA ILE A 45 -0.63 5.24 10.35
C ILE A 45 -1.08 6.67 10.54
N SER A 46 -1.20 7.40 9.45
CA SER A 46 -1.65 8.78 9.49
C SER A 46 -2.15 9.17 8.10
N ALA A 47 -2.82 10.30 8.04
CA ALA A 47 -3.41 10.76 6.77
C ALA A 47 -2.35 11.05 5.71
N THR A 48 -1.12 11.31 6.13
CA THR A 48 -0.06 11.67 5.18
C THR A 48 1.04 10.63 5.07
N SER A 49 0.92 9.51 5.78
CA SER A 49 1.98 8.50 5.78
C SER A 49 2.08 7.82 4.43
N THR A 50 3.31 7.61 4.00
CA THR A 50 3.61 6.82 2.81
C THR A 50 4.49 5.62 3.18
N GLU A 51 4.47 5.22 4.45
CA GLU A 51 5.25 4.08 4.91
C GLU A 51 4.52 2.76 4.64
N ALA A 52 5.28 1.70 4.45
CA ALA A 52 4.71 0.38 4.26
C ALA A 52 4.03 -0.10 5.54
N ILE A 53 2.96 -0.84 5.39
CA ILE A 53 2.16 -1.37 6.49
C ILE A 53 2.27 -2.89 6.46
N ASN A 54 2.56 -3.50 7.60
CA ASN A 54 2.70 -4.95 7.62
C ASN A 54 1.41 -5.64 8.04
N GLY A 55 1.43 -6.96 7.93
CA GLY A 55 0.23 -7.77 8.16
C GLY A 55 -0.34 -7.65 9.57
N SER A 56 0.52 -7.46 10.58
CA SER A 56 0.01 -7.36 11.94
C SER A 56 -0.80 -6.09 12.15
N GLN A 57 -0.45 -5.04 11.43
CA GLN A 57 -1.20 -3.79 11.52
C GLN A 57 -2.59 -3.93 10.90
N LEU A 58 -2.67 -4.62 9.78
CA LEU A 58 -3.96 -4.87 9.13
C LEU A 58 -4.82 -5.77 10.01
N TYR A 59 -4.23 -6.79 10.62
CA TYR A 59 -4.96 -7.70 11.50
C TYR A 59 -5.58 -6.96 12.69
N ALA A 60 -4.87 -5.98 13.23
CA ALA A 60 -5.35 -5.23 14.39
C ALA A 60 -6.63 -4.43 14.08
N VAL A 61 -6.75 -3.96 12.89
CA VAL A 61 -7.94 -3.19 12.49
C VAL A 61 -9.19 -4.07 12.43
N UNK A 62 -9.09 -5.55 12.06
CA UNK A 62 -10.05 -6.45 11.95
C UNK A 62 -10.92 -6.43 12.21
#